data_52b20cd9eef3575cdf799235a2e5f247
#
_entry.id   52b20cd9eef3575cdf799235a2e5f247
#
_cell.length_a   1.000
_cell.length_b   1.000
_cell.length_c   1.000
_cell.angle_alpha   90.00
_cell.angle_beta   90.00
_cell.angle_gamma   90.00
#
_symmetry.space_group_name_H-M   'P 1'
#
loop_
_entity.id
_entity.type
_entity.pdbx_description
1 polymer ?
#
loop_
_entity_poly.entity_id
_entity_poly.type
_entity_poly.pdbx_seq_one_letter_code
_entity_poly.pdbx_strand_id
1 'polypeptide(L)'
;LLVPDKNDKNYRVYKQQDLEKLQKILILKSFDFDIAKIKQYISYDNEQLRKLLSEQVSKLDKKISDLQLIRRSVCEFINGHSLIDTSILNKTLQSQYDKEASIKYGHTKAYQSFIRRKDSLQSQDIRHKLTTIFNKFNHMSLSHYPIQDCSDLVFEWKAFMNTIADFDDETLCCIAKTYEDDTRFKDYFNSYDNQNLASYISEAVNYFLSNVNKSDNF
;
A
#
# COMPACT_ATOMS: atom_id res chain seq x y z
N LEU A 1 6.33 -12.01 -39.65
CA LEU A 1 7.19 -12.58 -38.62
C LEU A 1 8.07 -13.70 -39.18
N LEU A 2 7.51 -14.75 -39.78
CA LEU A 2 8.22 -15.80 -40.47
C LEU A 2 7.91 -15.72 -41.96
N VAL A 3 8.96 -15.72 -42.76
CA VAL A 3 8.89 -15.70 -44.25
C VAL A 3 9.75 -16.85 -44.72
N PRO A 4 9.19 -18.09 -44.77
CA PRO A 4 9.95 -19.26 -45.20
C PRO A 4 10.24 -19.20 -46.69
N ASP A 5 11.36 -19.84 -47.10
CA ASP A 5 11.65 -20.10 -48.48
C ASP A 5 10.60 -21.03 -49.14
N LYS A 6 10.57 -21.06 -50.47
CA LYS A 6 9.74 -21.98 -51.23
C LYS A 6 10.62 -22.86 -52.07
N ASN A 7 10.27 -24.15 -52.18
CA ASN A 7 10.94 -25.06 -53.07
C ASN A 7 10.39 -24.94 -54.52
N ASP A 8 10.96 -25.70 -55.45
CA ASP A 8 10.58 -25.69 -56.86
C ASP A 8 9.12 -26.05 -57.13
N LYS A 9 8.48 -26.73 -56.17
CA LYS A 9 7.05 -27.09 -56.18
C LYS A 9 6.16 -26.09 -55.40
N ASN A 10 6.69 -24.92 -55.09
CA ASN A 10 6.02 -23.82 -54.39
C ASN A 10 5.57 -24.17 -52.92
N TYR A 11 6.13 -25.21 -52.31
CA TYR A 11 5.89 -25.57 -50.92
C TYR A 11 6.84 -24.77 -50.02
N ARG A 12 6.33 -24.37 -48.80
CA ARG A 12 7.14 -23.67 -47.79
C ARG A 12 8.17 -24.60 -47.20
N VAL A 13 9.42 -24.14 -47.18
CA VAL A 13 10.56 -24.86 -46.59
C VAL A 13 11.09 -24.01 -45.43
N TYR A 14 11.13 -24.63 -44.22
CA TYR A 14 11.61 -23.97 -42.99
C TYR A 14 13.04 -24.49 -42.73
N LYS A 15 13.93 -23.52 -42.41
CA LYS A 15 15.30 -23.79 -42.01
C LYS A 15 15.41 -23.76 -40.48
N GLN A 16 16.55 -24.19 -39.96
CA GLN A 16 16.84 -24.14 -38.52
C GLN A 16 16.63 -22.73 -37.92
N GLN A 17 17.06 -21.70 -38.63
CA GLN A 17 16.87 -20.28 -38.22
C GLN A 17 15.37 -19.88 -38.11
N ASP A 18 14.53 -20.44 -38.94
CA ASP A 18 13.07 -20.19 -38.87
C ASP A 18 12.46 -20.85 -37.63
N LEU A 19 12.96 -22.04 -37.24
CA LEU A 19 12.55 -22.69 -35.99
C LEU A 19 12.95 -21.90 -34.77
N GLU A 20 14.17 -21.34 -34.74
CA GLU A 20 14.63 -20.47 -33.65
C GLU A 20 13.79 -19.19 -33.55
N LYS A 21 13.45 -18.57 -34.69
CA LYS A 21 12.52 -17.44 -34.74
C LYS A 21 11.13 -17.82 -34.23
N LEU A 22 10.63 -19.00 -34.61
CA LEU A 22 9.34 -19.51 -34.15
C LEU A 22 9.33 -19.68 -32.63
N GLN A 23 10.40 -20.26 -32.06
CA GLN A 23 10.53 -20.43 -30.62
C GLN A 23 10.51 -19.06 -29.88
N LYS A 24 11.26 -18.06 -30.39
CA LYS A 24 11.21 -16.69 -29.84
C LYS A 24 9.79 -16.11 -29.90
N ILE A 25 9.08 -16.29 -31.02
CA ILE A 25 7.70 -15.82 -31.17
C ILE A 25 6.78 -16.48 -30.15
N LEU A 26 6.86 -17.79 -29.96
CA LEU A 26 6.03 -18.55 -29.04
C LEU A 26 6.28 -18.13 -27.58
N ILE A 27 7.53 -17.94 -27.19
CA ILE A 27 7.88 -17.42 -25.85
C ILE A 27 7.30 -16.02 -25.66
N LEU A 28 7.51 -15.10 -26.61
CA LEU A 28 6.96 -13.75 -26.49
C LEU A 28 5.44 -13.74 -26.44
N LYS A 29 4.79 -14.63 -27.22
CA LYS A 29 3.33 -14.76 -27.20
C LYS A 29 2.81 -15.32 -25.88
N SER A 30 3.53 -16.22 -25.21
CA SER A 30 3.13 -16.75 -23.90
C SER A 30 3.11 -15.69 -22.79
N PHE A 31 3.76 -14.53 -23.01
CA PHE A 31 3.71 -13.35 -22.15
C PHE A 31 2.68 -12.30 -22.61
N ASP A 32 1.73 -12.68 -23.45
CA ASP A 32 0.67 -11.82 -23.99
C ASP A 32 1.16 -10.57 -24.74
N PHE A 33 2.40 -10.60 -25.30
CA PHE A 33 2.84 -9.52 -26.17
C PHE A 33 2.03 -9.48 -27.45
N ASP A 34 1.60 -8.29 -27.84
CA ASP A 34 0.97 -8.05 -29.13
C ASP A 34 1.94 -8.26 -30.31
N ILE A 35 1.37 -8.50 -31.49
CA ILE A 35 2.15 -8.81 -32.70
C ILE A 35 3.14 -7.67 -33.04
N ALA A 36 2.79 -6.40 -32.78
CA ALA A 36 3.65 -5.27 -33.07
C ALA A 36 4.91 -5.31 -32.19
N LYS A 37 4.76 -5.57 -30.88
CA LYS A 37 5.87 -5.76 -29.96
C LYS A 37 6.70 -7.01 -30.29
N ILE A 38 6.04 -8.12 -30.66
CA ILE A 38 6.76 -9.34 -31.09
C ILE A 38 7.62 -9.06 -32.32
N LYS A 39 7.14 -8.26 -33.29
CA LYS A 39 7.95 -7.85 -34.45
C LYS A 39 9.20 -7.08 -34.06
N GLN A 40 9.11 -6.22 -33.05
CA GLN A 40 10.22 -5.46 -32.52
C GLN A 40 11.22 -6.36 -31.78
N TYR A 41 10.73 -7.20 -30.87
CA TYR A 41 11.56 -8.02 -29.98
C TYR A 41 12.20 -9.24 -30.66
N ILE A 42 11.69 -9.69 -31.80
CA ILE A 42 12.28 -10.79 -32.55
C ILE A 42 13.68 -10.46 -33.08
N SER A 43 13.96 -9.17 -33.29
CA SER A 43 15.28 -8.68 -33.72
C SER A 43 16.28 -8.53 -32.57
N TYR A 44 15.84 -8.70 -31.34
CA TYR A 44 16.70 -8.58 -30.16
C TYR A 44 17.74 -9.70 -30.14
N ASP A 45 18.96 -9.36 -29.76
CA ASP A 45 19.99 -10.34 -29.43
C ASP A 45 19.63 -11.12 -28.14
N ASN A 46 20.43 -12.10 -27.79
CA ASN A 46 20.17 -12.93 -26.62
C ASN A 46 20.25 -12.17 -25.29
N GLU A 47 21.07 -11.12 -25.20
CA GLU A 47 21.22 -10.33 -23.99
C GLU A 47 19.99 -9.43 -23.77
N GLN A 48 19.59 -8.72 -24.81
CA GLN A 48 18.38 -7.89 -24.81
C GLN A 48 17.14 -8.71 -24.51
N LEU A 49 17.04 -9.91 -25.10
CA LEU A 49 15.92 -10.82 -24.86
C LEU A 49 15.91 -11.34 -23.42
N ARG A 50 17.07 -11.70 -22.86
CA ARG A 50 17.17 -12.12 -21.42
C ARG A 50 16.73 -11.01 -20.49
N LYS A 51 17.14 -9.76 -20.72
CA LYS A 51 16.72 -8.62 -19.91
C LYS A 51 15.21 -8.42 -19.98
N LEU A 52 14.62 -8.42 -21.18
CA LEU A 52 13.17 -8.31 -21.37
C LEU A 52 12.42 -9.43 -20.64
N LEU A 53 12.86 -10.68 -20.76
CA LEU A 53 12.21 -11.82 -20.12
C LEU A 53 12.38 -11.80 -18.61
N SER A 54 13.51 -11.34 -18.08
CA SER A 54 13.72 -11.14 -16.64
C SER A 54 12.73 -10.14 -16.05
N GLU A 55 12.45 -9.04 -16.74
CA GLU A 55 11.41 -8.09 -16.32
C GLU A 55 10.01 -8.72 -16.33
N GLN A 56 9.72 -9.60 -17.30
CA GLN A 56 8.44 -10.31 -17.32
C GLN A 56 8.32 -11.35 -16.20
N VAL A 57 9.40 -12.06 -15.89
CA VAL A 57 9.45 -12.98 -14.74
C VAL A 57 9.14 -12.23 -13.45
N SER A 58 9.77 -11.09 -13.19
CA SER A 58 9.48 -10.27 -12.01
C SER A 58 8.01 -9.83 -11.92
N LYS A 59 7.39 -9.50 -13.07
CA LYS A 59 5.95 -9.18 -13.10
C LYS A 59 5.07 -10.40 -12.82
N LEU A 60 5.47 -11.57 -13.31
CA LEU A 60 4.76 -12.83 -13.02
C LEU A 60 4.89 -13.22 -11.55
N ASP A 61 6.07 -13.11 -10.96
CA ASP A 61 6.29 -13.39 -9.54
C ASP A 61 5.38 -12.50 -8.67
N LYS A 62 5.26 -11.23 -9.04
CA LYS A 62 4.32 -10.32 -8.36
C LYS A 62 2.86 -10.79 -8.51
N LYS A 63 2.44 -11.17 -9.73
CA LYS A 63 1.09 -11.71 -9.96
C LYS A 63 0.84 -13.00 -9.17
N ILE A 64 1.81 -13.90 -9.11
CA ILE A 64 1.74 -15.14 -8.34
C ILE A 64 1.55 -14.81 -6.85
N SER A 65 2.35 -13.89 -6.31
CA SER A 65 2.21 -13.46 -4.92
C SER A 65 0.81 -12.86 -4.63
N ASP A 66 0.30 -12.03 -5.55
CA ASP A 66 -1.02 -11.43 -5.41
C ASP A 66 -2.13 -12.51 -5.48
N LEU A 67 -2.02 -13.49 -6.38
CA LEU A 67 -2.97 -14.60 -6.47
C LEU A 67 -2.91 -15.52 -5.25
N GLN A 68 -1.72 -15.78 -4.70
CA GLN A 68 -1.57 -16.56 -3.45
C GLN A 68 -2.25 -15.85 -2.28
N LEU A 69 -2.13 -14.52 -2.20
CA LEU A 69 -2.82 -13.72 -1.20
C LEU A 69 -4.34 -13.82 -1.36
N ILE A 70 -4.86 -13.69 -2.59
CA ILE A 70 -6.28 -13.86 -2.93
C ILE A 70 -6.77 -15.24 -2.49
N ARG A 71 -6.04 -16.29 -2.86
CA ARG A 71 -6.39 -17.65 -2.49
C ARG A 71 -6.47 -17.83 -0.98
N ARG A 72 -5.48 -17.31 -0.23
CA ARG A 72 -5.47 -17.40 1.24
C ARG A 72 -6.71 -16.77 1.84
N SER A 73 -7.06 -15.55 1.44
CA SER A 73 -8.20 -14.85 1.98
C SER A 73 -9.54 -15.51 1.64
N VAL A 74 -9.66 -16.08 0.44
CA VAL A 74 -10.85 -16.88 0.09
C VAL A 74 -10.93 -18.13 0.97
N CYS A 75 -9.81 -18.80 1.25
CA CYS A 75 -9.79 -19.95 2.16
C CYS A 75 -10.15 -19.54 3.60
N GLU A 76 -9.65 -18.40 4.08
CA GLU A 76 -10.01 -17.84 5.41
C GLU A 76 -11.52 -17.57 5.49
N PHE A 77 -12.11 -16.98 4.45
CA PHE A 77 -13.55 -16.77 4.39
C PHE A 77 -14.35 -18.07 4.37
N ILE A 78 -13.93 -19.07 3.59
CA ILE A 78 -14.57 -20.40 3.55
C ILE A 78 -14.54 -21.06 4.95
N ASN A 79 -13.48 -20.81 5.72
CA ASN A 79 -13.32 -21.32 7.10
C ASN A 79 -14.06 -20.50 8.16
N GLY A 80 -14.90 -19.54 7.76
CA GLY A 80 -15.76 -18.77 8.64
C GLY A 80 -15.16 -17.48 9.20
N HIS A 81 -14.00 -17.04 8.69
CA HIS A 81 -13.46 -15.72 9.03
C HIS A 81 -14.21 -14.61 8.29
N SER A 82 -14.28 -13.43 8.91
CA SER A 82 -14.91 -12.26 8.26
C SER A 82 -14.12 -11.81 7.02
N LEU A 83 -14.82 -11.42 5.95
CA LEU A 83 -14.19 -10.80 4.78
C LEU A 83 -13.43 -9.53 5.11
N ILE A 84 -13.83 -8.81 6.15
CA ILE A 84 -13.20 -7.56 6.61
C ILE A 84 -11.80 -7.83 7.18
N ASP A 85 -11.59 -9.01 7.78
CA ASP A 85 -10.30 -9.41 8.36
C ASP A 85 -9.34 -10.01 7.34
N THR A 86 -9.77 -10.16 6.08
CA THR A 86 -8.94 -10.80 5.07
C THR A 86 -7.80 -9.89 4.60
N SER A 87 -6.62 -10.45 4.47
CA SER A 87 -5.38 -9.75 4.08
C SER A 87 -5.44 -9.09 2.69
N ILE A 88 -6.39 -9.49 1.82
CA ILE A 88 -6.64 -8.87 0.50
C ILE A 88 -7.32 -7.52 0.61
N LEU A 89 -8.41 -7.45 1.37
CA LEU A 89 -9.13 -6.18 1.55
C LEU A 89 -8.18 -5.14 2.13
N ASN A 90 -7.38 -5.53 3.12
CA ASN A 90 -6.36 -4.65 3.69
C ASN A 90 -5.34 -4.16 2.65
N LYS A 91 -4.86 -5.02 1.74
CA LYS A 91 -3.90 -4.60 0.71
C LYS A 91 -4.55 -3.74 -0.38
N THR A 92 -5.77 -4.08 -0.80
CA THR A 92 -6.53 -3.31 -1.81
C THR A 92 -6.96 -1.96 -1.25
N LEU A 93 -7.46 -1.94 -0.01
CA LEU A 93 -7.80 -0.71 0.70
C LEU A 93 -6.56 0.16 0.93
N GLN A 94 -5.42 -0.42 1.33
CA GLN A 94 -4.18 0.31 1.48
C GLN A 94 -3.73 0.96 0.17
N SER A 95 -3.86 0.27 -0.96
CA SER A 95 -3.54 0.83 -2.28
C SER A 95 -4.50 1.95 -2.70
N GLN A 96 -5.77 1.88 -2.31
CA GLN A 96 -6.74 2.97 -2.51
C GLN A 96 -6.43 4.16 -1.61
N TYR A 97 -6.13 3.92 -0.33
CA TYR A 97 -5.74 4.97 0.61
C TYR A 97 -4.46 5.68 0.19
N ASP A 98 -3.47 4.95 -0.30
CA ASP A 98 -2.24 5.54 -0.84
C ASP A 98 -2.53 6.47 -2.03
N LYS A 99 -3.47 6.10 -2.92
CA LYS A 99 -3.90 6.94 -4.04
C LYS A 99 -4.69 8.16 -3.58
N GLU A 100 -5.66 7.98 -2.69
CA GLU A 100 -6.45 9.08 -2.13
C GLU A 100 -5.54 10.06 -1.39
N ALA A 101 -4.62 9.56 -0.57
CA ALA A 101 -3.64 10.38 0.14
C ALA A 101 -2.72 11.14 -0.83
N SER A 102 -2.29 10.49 -1.92
CA SER A 102 -1.47 11.13 -2.95
C SER A 102 -2.21 12.28 -3.66
N ILE A 103 -3.49 12.08 -3.98
CA ILE A 103 -4.32 13.11 -4.64
C ILE A 103 -4.60 14.26 -3.67
N LYS A 104 -4.97 13.95 -2.43
CA LYS A 104 -5.42 14.96 -1.46
C LYS A 104 -4.26 15.71 -0.80
N TYR A 105 -3.17 15.02 -0.49
CA TYR A 105 -2.07 15.54 0.32
C TYR A 105 -0.71 15.54 -0.39
N GLY A 106 -0.62 15.08 -1.64
CA GLY A 106 0.64 14.90 -2.38
C GLY A 106 1.52 16.15 -2.47
N HIS A 107 0.93 17.33 -2.38
CA HIS A 107 1.63 18.62 -2.40
C HIS A 107 2.15 19.06 -1.02
N THR A 108 1.76 18.39 0.08
CA THR A 108 2.15 18.76 1.43
C THR A 108 3.55 18.27 1.79
N LYS A 109 4.24 19.04 2.67
CA LYS A 109 5.55 18.65 3.21
C LYS A 109 5.48 17.32 3.97
N ALA A 110 4.41 17.10 4.71
CA ALA A 110 4.15 15.86 5.45
C ALA A 110 4.10 14.65 4.52
N TYR A 111 3.34 14.71 3.43
CA TYR A 111 3.27 13.62 2.47
C TYR A 111 4.61 13.36 1.78
N GLN A 112 5.33 14.41 1.40
CA GLN A 112 6.65 14.28 0.78
C GLN A 112 7.69 13.64 1.73
N SER A 113 7.64 13.96 3.02
CA SER A 113 8.51 13.35 4.02
C SER A 113 8.12 11.88 4.29
N PHE A 114 6.81 11.57 4.31
CA PHE A 114 6.31 10.21 4.39
C PHE A 114 6.83 9.33 3.24
N ILE A 115 6.70 9.78 2.00
CA ILE A 115 7.17 9.02 0.83
C ILE A 115 8.68 8.74 0.93
N ARG A 116 9.48 9.69 1.40
CA ARG A 116 10.93 9.49 1.59
C ARG A 116 11.27 8.45 2.66
N ARG A 117 10.43 8.31 3.69
CA ARG A 117 10.63 7.37 4.80
C ARG A 117 9.94 6.03 4.60
N LYS A 118 8.99 5.93 3.67
CA LYS A 118 8.10 4.77 3.47
C LYS A 118 8.86 3.44 3.37
N ASP A 119 9.96 3.40 2.64
CA ASP A 119 10.75 2.17 2.43
C ASP A 119 11.51 1.72 3.68
N SER A 120 11.79 2.64 4.61
CA SER A 120 12.45 2.33 5.89
C SER A 120 11.48 1.98 7.02
N LEU A 121 10.17 2.21 6.81
CA LEU A 121 9.13 1.98 7.82
C LEU A 121 8.59 0.56 7.72
N GLN A 122 8.77 -0.23 8.76
CA GLN A 122 8.14 -1.55 8.86
C GLN A 122 6.70 -1.40 9.34
N SER A 123 5.74 -1.78 8.48
CA SER A 123 4.30 -1.63 8.78
C SER A 123 3.86 -2.36 10.06
N GLN A 124 4.53 -3.45 10.43
CA GLN A 124 4.25 -4.18 11.67
C GLN A 124 4.65 -3.39 12.92
N ASP A 125 5.81 -2.73 12.89
CA ASP A 125 6.29 -1.92 14.02
C ASP A 125 5.41 -0.69 14.25
N ILE A 126 4.98 -0.05 13.16
CA ILE A 126 4.05 1.08 13.22
C ILE A 126 2.72 0.66 13.86
N ARG A 127 2.14 -0.45 13.39
CA ARG A 127 0.88 -0.96 13.91
C ARG A 127 0.99 -1.32 15.38
N HIS A 128 2.04 -2.02 15.78
CA HIS A 128 2.26 -2.42 17.18
C HIS A 128 2.39 -1.21 18.11
N LYS A 129 3.18 -0.20 17.71
CA LYS A 129 3.33 1.03 18.50
C LYS A 129 2.03 1.83 18.59
N LEU A 130 1.30 2.01 17.49
CA LEU A 130 -0.01 2.68 17.52
C LEU A 130 -0.99 1.95 18.41
N THR A 131 -1.07 0.62 18.31
CA THR A 131 -1.92 -0.19 19.19
C THR A 131 -1.56 0.02 20.66
N THR A 132 -0.27 0.07 20.99
CA THR A 132 0.18 0.33 22.37
C THR A 132 -0.28 1.70 22.88
N ILE A 133 -0.13 2.74 22.05
CA ILE A 133 -0.56 4.11 22.41
C ILE A 133 -2.09 4.17 22.55
N PHE A 134 -2.83 3.58 21.61
CA PHE A 134 -4.29 3.58 21.66
C PHE A 134 -4.84 2.76 22.84
N ASN A 135 -4.18 1.68 23.26
CA ASN A 135 -4.52 0.97 24.48
C ASN A 135 -4.38 1.85 25.74
N LYS A 136 -3.36 2.72 25.79
CA LYS A 136 -3.22 3.68 26.88
C LYS A 136 -4.36 4.71 26.89
N PHE A 137 -4.69 5.28 25.71
CA PHE A 137 -5.86 6.16 25.58
C PHE A 137 -7.16 5.47 25.98
N ASN A 138 -7.34 4.22 25.58
CA ASN A 138 -8.52 3.43 25.94
C ASN A 138 -8.63 3.24 27.44
N HIS A 139 -7.54 2.90 28.11
CA HIS A 139 -7.51 2.78 29.58
C HIS A 139 -7.89 4.11 30.26
N MET A 140 -7.34 5.22 29.80
CA MET A 140 -7.68 6.55 30.37
C MET A 140 -9.13 6.91 30.12
N SER A 141 -9.65 6.68 28.90
CA SER A 141 -11.05 6.93 28.54
C SER A 141 -12.02 6.10 29.38
N LEU A 142 -11.79 4.79 29.51
CA LEU A 142 -12.63 3.88 30.33
C LEU A 142 -12.56 4.22 31.82
N SER A 143 -11.44 4.74 32.30
CA SER A 143 -11.26 5.16 33.69
C SER A 143 -11.74 6.60 33.93
N HIS A 144 -12.37 7.24 32.93
CA HIS A 144 -12.91 8.60 33.00
C HIS A 144 -11.87 9.69 33.39
N TYR A 145 -10.61 9.49 32.98
CA TYR A 145 -9.59 10.52 33.17
C TYR A 145 -9.96 11.78 32.37
N PRO A 146 -9.85 12.97 32.97
CA PRO A 146 -10.07 14.21 32.24
C PRO A 146 -9.01 14.41 31.15
N ILE A 147 -9.40 15.06 30.06
CA ILE A 147 -8.53 15.27 28.90
C ILE A 147 -7.25 16.01 29.28
N GLN A 148 -7.31 16.89 30.27
CA GLN A 148 -6.19 17.66 30.81
C GLN A 148 -5.05 16.79 31.35
N ASP A 149 -5.33 15.55 31.72
CA ASP A 149 -4.35 14.61 32.25
C ASP A 149 -3.67 13.78 31.14
N CYS A 150 -4.07 13.97 29.85
CA CYS A 150 -3.56 13.22 28.70
C CYS A 150 -2.29 13.83 28.07
N SER A 151 -1.70 14.86 28.63
CA SER A 151 -0.58 15.60 28.01
C SER A 151 0.54 14.69 27.54
N ASP A 152 1.07 13.86 28.44
CA ASP A 152 2.22 12.99 28.14
C ASP A 152 1.90 11.97 27.02
N LEU A 153 0.66 11.48 27.01
CA LEU A 153 0.22 10.52 26.03
C LEU A 153 -0.02 11.16 24.65
N VAL A 154 -0.52 12.37 24.59
CA VAL A 154 -0.65 13.16 23.36
C VAL A 154 0.73 13.46 22.78
N PHE A 155 1.69 13.85 23.62
CA PHE A 155 3.07 14.11 23.15
C PHE A 155 3.80 12.81 22.76
N GLU A 156 3.54 11.67 23.42
CA GLU A 156 4.03 10.35 22.98
C GLU A 156 3.48 10.00 21.59
N TRP A 157 2.17 10.20 21.37
CA TRP A 157 1.54 9.99 20.07
C TRP A 157 2.11 10.92 19.00
N LYS A 158 2.23 12.23 19.28
CA LYS A 158 2.84 13.21 18.39
C LYS A 158 4.28 12.84 18.02
N ALA A 159 5.10 12.51 18.99
CA ALA A 159 6.48 12.08 18.77
C ALA A 159 6.54 10.85 17.86
N PHE A 160 5.67 9.87 18.11
CA PHE A 160 5.58 8.69 17.25
C PHE A 160 5.12 9.03 15.83
N MET A 161 4.09 9.84 15.65
CA MET A 161 3.62 10.28 14.33
C MET A 161 4.73 10.99 13.55
N ASN A 162 5.55 11.80 14.22
CA ASN A 162 6.68 12.48 13.60
C ASN A 162 7.85 11.55 13.22
N THR A 163 7.87 10.29 13.68
CA THR A 163 8.78 9.28 13.12
C THR A 163 8.33 8.84 11.72
N ILE A 164 7.03 8.91 11.44
CA ILE A 164 6.43 8.47 10.16
C ILE A 164 6.58 9.56 9.11
N ALA A 165 6.25 10.82 9.46
CA ALA A 165 6.35 11.97 8.57
C ALA A 165 6.49 13.28 9.39
N ASP A 166 6.92 14.36 8.73
CA ASP A 166 7.06 15.68 9.37
C ASP A 166 5.68 16.35 9.42
N PHE A 167 4.89 16.01 10.43
CA PHE A 167 3.58 16.61 10.67
C PHE A 167 3.69 17.86 11.53
N ASP A 168 3.03 18.93 11.11
CA ASP A 168 2.74 20.06 11.98
C ASP A 168 1.52 19.79 12.88
N ASP A 169 1.32 20.63 13.88
CA ASP A 169 0.26 20.44 14.88
C ASP A 169 -1.14 20.53 14.26
N GLU A 170 -1.32 21.39 13.25
CA GLU A 170 -2.57 21.52 12.52
C GLU A 170 -2.91 20.21 11.76
N THR A 171 -1.92 19.63 11.08
CA THR A 171 -2.09 18.33 10.38
C THR A 171 -2.38 17.22 11.37
N LEU A 172 -1.71 17.18 12.54
CA LEU A 172 -1.97 16.18 13.58
C LEU A 172 -3.38 16.31 14.17
N CYS A 173 -3.88 17.53 14.38
CA CYS A 173 -5.27 17.75 14.78
C CYS A 173 -6.26 17.25 13.72
N CYS A 174 -5.98 17.50 12.43
CA CYS A 174 -6.79 16.97 11.33
C CYS A 174 -6.78 15.43 11.28
N ILE A 175 -5.61 14.80 11.51
CA ILE A 175 -5.50 13.33 11.58
C ILE A 175 -6.32 12.77 12.74
N ALA A 176 -6.20 13.35 13.93
CA ALA A 176 -6.97 12.92 15.09
C ALA A 176 -8.48 13.06 14.86
N LYS A 177 -8.91 14.10 14.18
CA LYS A 177 -10.31 14.31 13.82
C LYS A 177 -10.82 13.25 12.82
N THR A 178 -9.98 12.78 11.90
CA THR A 178 -10.38 11.70 10.99
C THR A 178 -10.67 10.38 11.71
N TYR A 179 -10.12 10.15 12.90
CA TYR A 179 -10.44 8.97 13.71
C TYR A 179 -11.91 8.95 14.15
N GLU A 180 -12.49 10.12 14.37
CA GLU A 180 -13.89 10.28 14.75
C GLU A 180 -14.83 10.35 13.55
N ASP A 181 -14.46 11.13 12.52
CA ASP A 181 -15.34 11.47 11.40
C ASP A 181 -15.39 10.39 10.31
N ASP A 182 -14.32 9.60 10.12
CA ASP A 182 -14.22 8.61 9.06
C ASP A 182 -14.68 7.23 9.54
N THR A 183 -15.73 6.70 8.91
CA THR A 183 -16.32 5.40 9.24
C THR A 183 -15.32 4.26 9.22
N ARG A 184 -14.27 4.36 8.41
CA ARG A 184 -13.19 3.35 8.28
C ARG A 184 -12.38 3.22 9.57
N PHE A 185 -12.13 4.35 10.27
CA PHE A 185 -11.48 4.35 11.57
C PHE A 185 -12.44 3.99 12.71
N LYS A 186 -13.72 4.30 12.57
CA LYS A 186 -14.75 3.88 13.53
C LYS A 186 -14.76 2.38 13.76
N ASP A 187 -14.71 1.59 12.68
CA ASP A 187 -14.68 0.13 12.78
C ASP A 187 -13.40 -0.38 13.48
N TYR A 188 -12.26 0.28 13.23
CA TYR A 188 -11.01 -0.02 13.93
C TYR A 188 -11.12 0.26 15.43
N PHE A 189 -11.64 1.43 15.83
CA PHE A 189 -11.76 1.81 17.23
C PHE A 189 -12.87 1.06 17.96
N ASN A 190 -13.92 0.60 17.28
CA ASN A 190 -14.94 -0.28 17.86
C ASN A 190 -14.36 -1.61 18.38
N SER A 191 -13.20 -2.06 17.84
CA SER A 191 -12.51 -3.26 18.34
C SER A 191 -11.95 -3.12 19.77
N TYR A 192 -11.93 -1.90 20.33
CA TYR A 192 -11.47 -1.62 21.69
C TYR A 192 -12.59 -1.68 22.75
N ASP A 193 -13.81 -2.11 22.38
CA ASP A 193 -15.00 -2.14 23.25
C ASP A 193 -15.31 -0.77 23.92
N ASN A 194 -14.92 0.33 23.27
CA ASN A 194 -15.09 1.69 23.74
C ASN A 194 -15.53 2.62 22.61
N GLN A 195 -16.81 2.89 22.51
CA GLN A 195 -17.40 3.73 21.47
C GLN A 195 -16.92 5.19 21.50
N ASN A 196 -16.40 5.65 22.64
CA ASN A 196 -15.96 7.03 22.83
C ASN A 196 -14.44 7.20 22.58
N LEU A 197 -13.70 6.13 22.30
CA LEU A 197 -12.24 6.20 22.20
C LEU A 197 -11.76 7.17 21.13
N ALA A 198 -12.34 7.11 19.94
CA ALA A 198 -11.96 7.99 18.82
C ALA A 198 -12.20 9.47 19.16
N SER A 199 -13.37 9.79 19.73
CA SER A 199 -13.71 11.14 20.18
C SER A 199 -12.76 11.61 21.30
N TYR A 200 -12.52 10.75 22.29
CA TYR A 200 -11.61 11.06 23.39
C TYR A 200 -10.18 11.38 22.91
N ILE A 201 -9.65 10.61 21.95
CA ILE A 201 -8.34 10.90 21.34
C ILE A 201 -8.38 12.21 20.57
N SER A 202 -9.41 12.43 19.75
CA SER A 202 -9.59 13.65 18.96
C SER A 202 -9.64 14.89 19.85
N GLU A 203 -10.42 14.86 20.91
CA GLU A 203 -10.54 15.96 21.89
C GLU A 203 -9.22 16.21 22.61
N ALA A 204 -8.52 15.15 23.10
CA ALA A 204 -7.24 15.30 23.78
C ALA A 204 -6.18 15.93 22.88
N VAL A 205 -6.04 15.44 21.64
CA VAL A 205 -5.08 15.97 20.67
C VAL A 205 -5.37 17.43 20.35
N ASN A 206 -6.66 17.76 20.09
CA ASN A 206 -7.05 19.13 19.80
C ASN A 206 -6.81 20.05 21.00
N TYR A 207 -7.10 19.62 22.23
CA TYR A 207 -6.89 20.41 23.44
C TYR A 207 -5.42 20.83 23.60
N PHE A 208 -4.49 19.90 23.42
CA PHE A 208 -3.06 20.19 23.63
C PHE A 208 -2.39 20.83 22.43
N LEU A 209 -2.71 20.44 21.18
CA LEU A 209 -2.00 20.91 20.00
C LEU A 209 -2.59 22.19 19.39
N SER A 210 -3.91 22.45 19.53
CA SER A 210 -4.51 23.69 19.03
C SER A 210 -4.23 24.91 19.94
N ASN A 211 -3.94 24.70 21.22
CA ASN A 211 -3.72 25.77 22.18
C ASN A 211 -2.24 26.23 22.29
N VAL A 212 -1.29 25.43 21.81
CA VAL A 212 0.14 25.81 21.81
C VAL A 212 0.40 27.02 20.91
N ASN A 213 -0.35 27.17 19.80
CA ASN A 213 -0.22 28.34 18.89
C ASN A 213 -0.82 29.65 19.41
N LYS A 214 -1.47 29.64 20.58
CA LYS A 214 -2.01 30.89 21.20
C LYS A 214 -1.09 31.47 22.25
N SER A 215 -0.08 30.73 22.70
CA SER A 215 0.83 31.21 23.76
C SER A 215 2.08 31.94 23.25
N ASP A 216 2.40 31.84 21.95
CA ASP A 216 3.58 32.53 21.37
C ASP A 216 3.32 33.94 20.78
N ASN A 217 2.13 34.48 21.02
CA ASN A 217 1.75 35.85 20.59
C ASN A 217 1.50 36.82 21.77
N PHE A 218 2.28 36.73 22.84
CA PHE A 218 2.33 37.77 23.89
C PHE A 218 3.76 38.20 24.13
#